data_7d070ca9fdcbcb086ad1ddc049665a4b
#
_entry.id   7d070ca9fdcbcb086ad1ddc049665a4b
#
_cell.length_a   1.000
_cell.length_b   1.000
_cell.length_c   1.000
_cell.angle_alpha   90.00
_cell.angle_beta   90.00
_cell.angle_gamma   90.00
#
_symmetry.space_group_name_H-M   'P 1'
#
loop_
_entity.id
_entity.type
_entity.pdbx_description
1 polymer ?
#
loop_
_entity_poly.entity_id
_entity_poly.type
_entity_poly.pdbx_seq_one_letter_code
_entity_poly.pdbx_strand_id
1 'polypeptide(L)'
;AIAQWEALTAARDLSAHQVSLEVWQSYQNLQTASVTFSTSLELLSSAEQAEQVALGQYQSGVGNILNVLTAQANLASARLQNIQAQYNWFISKATLARAVGQLEQP
;
A
#
# COMPACT_ATOMS: atom_id res chain seq x y z
N ALA A 1 19.69 31.86 32.46
CA ALA A 1 18.46 32.17 31.77
C ALA A 1 18.60 32.03 30.28
N ILE A 2 19.66 32.59 29.68
CA ILE A 2 19.87 32.51 28.23
C ILE A 2 20.13 31.04 27.80
N ALA A 3 20.88 30.27 28.57
CA ALA A 3 21.19 28.88 28.28
C ALA A 3 19.92 28.01 28.26
N GLN A 4 18.98 28.27 29.18
CA GLN A 4 17.71 27.54 29.20
C GLN A 4 16.86 27.88 27.98
N TRP A 5 16.87 29.15 27.58
CA TRP A 5 16.11 29.60 26.43
C TRP A 5 16.68 28.99 25.12
N GLU A 6 17.99 28.94 25.00
CA GLU A 6 18.65 28.32 23.88
C GLU A 6 18.37 26.80 23.83
N ALA A 7 18.33 26.15 24.98
CA ALA A 7 18.00 24.74 25.08
C ALA A 7 16.57 24.46 24.64
N LEU A 8 15.63 25.32 25.04
CA LEU A 8 14.22 25.20 24.61
C LEU A 8 14.07 25.41 23.11
N THR A 9 14.78 26.40 22.55
CA THR A 9 14.75 26.66 21.11
C THR A 9 15.33 25.48 20.34
N ALA A 10 16.44 24.92 20.80
CA ALA A 10 17.05 23.74 20.17
C ALA A 10 16.11 22.53 20.24
N ALA A 11 15.42 22.34 21.36
CA ALA A 11 14.46 21.25 21.52
C ALA A 11 13.27 21.41 20.56
N ARG A 12 12.78 22.63 20.37
CA ARG A 12 11.71 22.91 19.40
C ARG A 12 12.16 22.65 17.97
N ASP A 13 13.38 23.06 17.62
CA ASP A 13 13.94 22.84 16.29
C ASP A 13 14.09 21.35 16.02
N LEU A 14 14.55 20.59 17.02
CA LEU A 14 14.70 19.16 16.91
C LEU A 14 13.34 18.46 16.71
N SER A 15 12.31 18.87 17.47
CA SER A 15 10.96 18.35 17.35
C SER A 15 10.36 18.64 15.97
N ALA A 16 10.53 19.86 15.49
CA ALA A 16 10.07 20.26 14.17
C ALA A 16 10.74 19.45 13.08
N HIS A 17 12.05 19.19 13.24
CA HIS A 17 12.81 18.39 12.29
C HIS A 17 12.33 16.94 12.29
N GLN A 18 12.05 16.36 13.46
CA GLN A 18 11.50 15.00 13.58
C GLN A 18 10.14 14.90 12.90
N VAL A 19 9.26 15.87 13.10
CA VAL A 19 7.94 15.88 12.46
C VAL A 19 8.09 15.98 10.94
N SER A 20 9.01 16.80 10.46
CA SER A 20 9.29 16.90 9.02
C SER A 20 9.77 15.58 8.44
N LEU A 21 10.65 14.86 9.14
CA LEU A 21 11.12 13.55 8.73
C LEU A 21 9.98 12.53 8.69
N GLU A 22 9.10 12.56 9.70
CA GLU A 22 7.95 11.67 9.76
C GLU A 22 7.00 11.92 8.59
N VAL A 23 6.72 13.18 8.27
CA VAL A 23 5.89 13.54 7.11
C VAL A 23 6.51 13.04 5.82
N TRP A 24 7.81 13.28 5.64
CA TRP A 24 8.52 12.84 4.45
C TRP A 24 8.48 11.33 4.30
N GLN A 25 8.74 10.60 5.39
CA GLN A 25 8.73 9.15 5.40
C GLN A 25 7.32 8.61 5.14
N SER A 26 6.30 9.22 5.76
CA SER A 26 4.91 8.83 5.54
C SER A 26 4.50 9.05 4.08
N TYR A 27 4.97 10.13 3.47
CA TYR A 27 4.72 10.40 2.06
C TYR A 27 5.36 9.34 1.17
N GLN A 28 6.62 8.98 1.44
CA GLN A 28 7.31 7.93 0.70
C GLN A 28 6.61 6.58 0.86
N ASN A 29 6.16 6.26 2.06
CA ASN A 29 5.42 5.04 2.34
C ASN A 29 4.08 5.02 1.57
N LEU A 30 3.41 6.17 1.50
CA LEU A 30 2.16 6.28 0.74
C LEU A 30 2.41 6.07 -0.75
N GLN A 31 3.48 6.65 -1.30
CA GLN A 31 3.83 6.43 -2.70
C GLN A 31 4.09 4.96 -2.99
N THR A 32 4.86 4.29 -2.13
CA THR A 32 5.15 2.87 -2.26
C THR A 32 3.87 2.04 -2.19
N ALA A 33 3.00 2.34 -1.22
CA ALA A 33 1.72 1.64 -1.07
C ALA A 33 0.81 1.87 -2.27
N SER A 34 0.82 3.07 -2.85
CA SER A 34 0.04 3.40 -4.05
C SER A 34 0.51 2.59 -5.25
N VAL A 35 1.82 2.48 -5.46
CA VAL A 35 2.39 1.67 -6.54
C VAL A 35 2.06 0.20 -6.33
N THR A 36 2.20 -0.30 -5.11
CA THR A 36 1.88 -1.69 -4.77
C THR A 36 0.41 -1.99 -5.02
N PHE A 37 -0.48 -1.07 -4.66
CA PHE A 37 -1.91 -1.22 -4.92
C PHE A 37 -2.19 -1.27 -6.42
N SER A 38 -1.62 -0.37 -7.19
CA SER A 38 -1.77 -0.35 -8.65
C SER A 38 -1.28 -1.66 -9.29
N THR A 39 -0.11 -2.15 -8.85
CA THR A 39 0.45 -3.41 -9.32
C THR A 39 -0.47 -4.59 -8.95
N SER A 40 -1.06 -4.57 -7.75
CA SER A 40 -1.97 -5.63 -7.32
C SER A 40 -3.25 -5.64 -8.15
N LEU A 41 -3.73 -4.47 -8.59
CA LEU A 41 -4.90 -4.40 -9.49
C LEU A 41 -4.58 -5.03 -10.85
N GLU A 42 -3.39 -4.77 -11.40
CA GLU A 42 -2.96 -5.38 -12.65
C GLU A 42 -2.83 -6.89 -12.50
N LEU A 43 -2.26 -7.34 -11.40
CA LEU A 43 -2.13 -8.77 -11.11
C LEU A 43 -3.51 -9.44 -11.02
N LEU A 44 -4.45 -8.78 -10.35
CA LEU A 44 -5.83 -9.28 -10.22
C LEU A 44 -6.49 -9.40 -11.58
N SER A 45 -6.36 -8.39 -12.42
CA SER A 45 -6.91 -8.39 -13.78
C SER A 45 -6.33 -9.53 -14.61
N SER A 46 -5.01 -9.73 -14.55
CA SER A 46 -4.34 -10.82 -15.26
C SER A 46 -4.80 -12.18 -14.77
N ALA A 47 -4.97 -12.34 -13.45
CA ALA A 47 -5.43 -13.59 -12.86
C ALA A 47 -6.88 -13.90 -13.25
N GLU A 48 -7.73 -12.88 -13.32
CA GLU A 48 -9.12 -13.04 -13.80
C GLU A 48 -9.16 -13.50 -15.24
N GLN A 49 -8.34 -12.90 -16.11
CA GLN A 49 -8.25 -13.30 -17.51
C GLN A 49 -7.75 -14.73 -17.66
N ALA A 50 -6.73 -15.09 -16.89
CA ALA A 50 -6.17 -16.44 -16.91
C ALA A 50 -7.20 -17.48 -16.48
N GLU A 51 -7.99 -17.16 -15.46
CA GLU A 51 -9.06 -18.05 -15.01
C GLU A 51 -10.13 -18.23 -16.07
N GLN A 52 -10.55 -17.14 -16.72
CA GLN A 52 -11.55 -17.20 -17.79
C GLN A 52 -11.05 -18.02 -18.98
N VAL A 53 -9.77 -17.85 -19.35
CA VAL A 53 -9.17 -18.63 -20.45
C VAL A 53 -9.13 -20.11 -20.09
N ALA A 54 -8.68 -20.45 -18.88
CA ALA A 54 -8.61 -21.84 -18.43
C ALA A 54 -9.98 -22.49 -18.40
N LEU A 55 -10.99 -21.76 -17.92
CA LEU A 55 -12.37 -22.25 -17.87
C LEU A 55 -12.92 -22.46 -19.27
N GLY A 56 -12.69 -21.51 -20.20
CA GLY A 56 -13.12 -21.63 -21.58
C GLY A 56 -12.48 -22.82 -22.29
N GLN A 57 -11.19 -23.05 -22.08
CA GLN A 57 -10.48 -24.20 -22.63
C GLN A 57 -11.05 -25.51 -22.08
N TYR A 58 -11.35 -25.57 -20.82
CA TYR A 58 -11.94 -26.75 -20.19
C TYR A 58 -13.33 -27.03 -20.76
N GLN A 59 -14.17 -26.01 -20.89
CA GLN A 59 -15.51 -26.14 -21.44
C GLN A 59 -15.49 -26.57 -22.91
N SER A 60 -14.46 -26.17 -23.66
CA SER A 60 -14.27 -26.55 -25.05
C SER A 60 -13.65 -27.95 -25.24
N GLY A 61 -13.26 -28.58 -24.13
CA GLY A 61 -12.65 -29.92 -24.17
C GLY A 61 -11.16 -29.95 -24.49
N VAL A 62 -10.53 -28.78 -24.62
CA VAL A 62 -9.09 -28.67 -24.94
C VAL A 62 -8.24 -28.52 -23.68
N GLY A 63 -8.85 -28.14 -22.54
CA GLY A 63 -8.13 -27.89 -21.30
C GLY A 63 -8.37 -28.96 -20.26
N ASN A 64 -7.52 -28.94 -19.23
CA ASN A 64 -7.56 -29.87 -18.10
C ASN A 64 -8.15 -29.17 -16.89
N ILE A 65 -8.94 -29.91 -16.07
CA ILE A 65 -9.51 -29.38 -14.83
C ILE A 65 -8.44 -28.88 -13.86
N LEU A 66 -7.24 -29.49 -13.89
CA LEU A 66 -6.13 -29.05 -13.05
C LEU A 66 -5.70 -27.61 -13.39
N ASN A 67 -5.76 -27.25 -14.66
CA ASN A 67 -5.44 -25.88 -15.10
C ASN A 67 -6.48 -24.88 -14.58
N VAL A 68 -7.75 -25.27 -14.56
CA VAL A 68 -8.82 -24.43 -14.00
C VAL A 68 -8.61 -24.23 -12.51
N LEU A 69 -8.32 -25.30 -11.78
CA LEU A 69 -8.11 -25.25 -10.33
C LEU A 69 -6.90 -24.39 -9.99
N THR A 70 -5.80 -24.51 -10.75
CA THR A 70 -4.62 -23.69 -10.57
C THR A 70 -4.93 -22.23 -10.83
N ALA A 71 -5.65 -21.93 -11.90
CA ALA A 71 -6.03 -20.54 -12.22
C ALA A 71 -6.95 -19.94 -11.13
N GLN A 72 -7.86 -20.74 -10.60
CA GLN A 72 -8.74 -20.30 -9.50
C GLN A 72 -7.95 -20.03 -8.22
N ALA A 73 -6.96 -20.86 -7.90
CA ALA A 73 -6.10 -20.67 -6.76
C ALA A 73 -5.27 -19.38 -6.91
N ASN A 74 -4.73 -19.14 -8.11
CA ASN A 74 -3.97 -17.93 -8.41
C ASN A 74 -4.86 -16.69 -8.32
N LEU A 75 -6.10 -16.78 -8.76
CA LEU A 75 -7.07 -15.69 -8.66
C LEU A 75 -7.38 -15.37 -7.20
N ALA A 76 -7.60 -16.37 -6.38
CA ALA A 76 -7.84 -16.18 -4.95
C ALA A 76 -6.65 -15.50 -4.26
N SER A 77 -5.43 -15.92 -4.61
CA SER A 77 -4.21 -15.31 -4.09
C SER A 77 -4.10 -13.84 -4.53
N ALA A 78 -4.40 -13.55 -5.79
CA ALA A 78 -4.36 -12.19 -6.33
C ALA A 78 -5.39 -11.29 -5.65
N ARG A 79 -6.59 -11.81 -5.37
CA ARG A 79 -7.62 -11.09 -4.63
C ARG A 79 -7.16 -10.74 -3.22
N LEU A 80 -6.54 -11.70 -2.54
CA LEU A 80 -6.01 -11.48 -1.20
C LEU A 80 -4.94 -10.41 -1.20
N GLN A 81 -4.00 -10.47 -2.15
CA GLN A 81 -2.94 -9.47 -2.29
C GLN A 81 -3.51 -8.08 -2.57
N ASN A 82 -4.56 -8.01 -3.39
CA ASN A 82 -5.23 -6.75 -3.70
C ASN A 82 -5.87 -6.15 -2.45
N ILE A 83 -6.56 -6.97 -1.66
CA ILE A 83 -7.18 -6.53 -0.41
C ILE A 83 -6.13 -6.02 0.57
N GLN A 84 -5.03 -6.75 0.72
CA GLN A 84 -3.95 -6.34 1.61
C GLN A 84 -3.29 -5.03 1.15
N ALA A 85 -3.06 -4.89 -0.15
CA ALA A 85 -2.48 -3.68 -0.72
C ALA A 85 -3.40 -2.48 -0.54
N GLN A 86 -4.70 -2.67 -0.73
CA GLN A 86 -5.70 -1.62 -0.51
C GLN A 86 -5.73 -1.19 0.94
N TYR A 87 -5.70 -2.14 1.87
CA TYR A 87 -5.69 -1.87 3.30
C TYR A 87 -4.43 -1.10 3.70
N ASN A 88 -3.28 -1.53 3.21
CA ASN A 88 -2.01 -0.85 3.49
C ASN A 88 -1.99 0.57 2.92
N TRP A 89 -2.59 0.77 1.75
CA TRP A 89 -2.71 2.09 1.15
C TRP A 89 -3.55 3.01 2.03
N PHE A 90 -4.69 2.52 2.54
CA PHE A 90 -5.53 3.29 3.46
C PHE A 90 -4.80 3.65 4.74
N ILE A 91 -4.06 2.71 5.32
CA ILE A 91 -3.28 2.95 6.54
C ILE A 91 -2.19 4.01 6.27
N SER A 92 -1.49 3.89 5.16
CA SER A 92 -0.44 4.86 4.80
C SER A 92 -1.01 6.25 4.59
N LYS A 93 -2.18 6.34 3.96
CA LYS A 93 -2.88 7.60 3.75
C LYS A 93 -3.30 8.22 5.08
N ALA A 94 -3.85 7.42 6.00
CA ALA A 94 -4.25 7.90 7.32
C ALA A 94 -3.03 8.34 8.14
N THR A 95 -1.93 7.60 8.05
CA THR A 95 -0.68 7.94 8.74
C THR A 95 -0.12 9.27 8.24
N LEU A 96 -0.14 9.48 6.94
CA LEU A 96 0.31 10.75 6.36
C LEU A 96 -0.59 11.92 6.82
N ALA A 97 -1.90 11.72 6.79
CA ALA A 97 -2.84 12.74 7.23
C ALA A 97 -2.62 13.12 8.69
N ARG A 98 -2.33 12.13 9.54
CA ARG A 98 -2.02 12.35 10.94
C ARG A 98 -0.71 13.13 11.10
N ALA A 99 0.31 12.77 10.36
CA ALA A 99 1.61 13.44 10.42
C ALA A 99 1.50 14.91 9.98
N VAL A 100 0.74 15.16 8.89
CA VAL A 100 0.49 16.53 8.42
C VAL A 100 -0.32 17.31 9.46
N GLY A 101 -1.29 16.67 10.10
CA GLY A 101 -2.07 17.29 11.18
C GLY A 101 -1.20 17.71 12.35
N GLN A 102 -0.20 16.91 12.72
CA GLN A 102 0.75 17.25 13.76
C GLN A 102 1.61 18.46 13.39
N LEU A 103 1.94 18.59 12.11
CA LEU A 103 2.75 19.71 11.62
C LEU A 103 1.97 21.02 11.67
N GLU A 104 0.65 20.99 11.45
CA GLU A 104 -0.21 22.17 11.45
C GLU A 104 -0.58 22.63 12.85
N GLN A 105 -0.49 21.76 13.85
CA GLN A 105 -0.79 22.14 15.23
C GLN A 105 0.38 22.92 15.83
N PRO A 106 0.11 24.13 16.39
CA PRO A 106 1.14 24.95 17.01
C PRO A 106 1.68 24.36 18.31
#